data_b5a616317a351a153bb8637ded061edb
#
_entry.id   b5a616317a351a153bb8637ded061edb
#
_cell.length_a   1.000
_cell.length_b   1.000
_cell.length_c   1.000
_cell.angle_alpha   90.00
_cell.angle_beta   90.00
_cell.angle_gamma   90.00
#
_symmetry.space_group_name_H-M   'P 1'
#
loop_
_entity.id
_entity.type
_entity.pdbx_description
1 polymer ?
#
loop_
_entity_poly.entity_id
_entity_poly.type
_entity_poly.pdbx_seq_one_letter_code
_entity_poly.pdbx_strand_id
1 'polypeptide(L)'
;NSKREISAVNVGKIRQAVGDGLIFTVATGRMYRAALPYAQQLGIDVPLITHNGAVIKTVGGERLSINYIEPELVTQVVDFADELGFYVHLYTEHDFCYRHSTKESEWYEDAVNMKGVQVGENLREHNQGIAKILIMDLSLQHVQEIMDKFHQRFGDSLQCQNSDPSHVEIMAPGVSKANAVLKLAEMYNIKPEEIAAIGDSGNDVPMLKLAGTGIVVANANAVARAAAKYQVAANDENGVAEAIDRFFYHAL
;
A
#
# COMPACT_ATOMS: atom_id res chain seq x y z
N ASN A 1 -4.02 -2.42 14.33
CA ASN A 1 -3.48 -3.27 15.40
C ASN A 1 -3.26 -4.71 14.91
N SER A 2 -2.68 -5.57 15.76
CA SER A 2 -2.39 -6.98 15.46
C SER A 2 -3.64 -7.80 15.09
N LYS A 3 -4.83 -7.34 15.48
CA LYS A 3 -6.13 -7.94 15.12
C LYS A 3 -6.69 -7.39 13.80
N ARG A 4 -5.94 -6.54 13.08
CA ARG A 4 -6.39 -5.82 11.86
C ARG A 4 -7.60 -4.91 12.10
N GLU A 5 -7.74 -4.39 13.30
CA GLU A 5 -8.78 -3.44 13.70
C GLU A 5 -8.17 -2.05 13.96
N ILE A 6 -8.98 -1.02 13.85
CA ILE A 6 -8.61 0.32 14.32
C ILE A 6 -9.20 0.51 15.70
N SER A 7 -8.35 0.82 16.70
CA SER A 7 -8.81 1.04 18.07
C SER A 7 -9.77 2.22 18.18
N ALA A 8 -10.69 2.16 19.13
CA ALA A 8 -11.63 3.25 19.39
C ALA A 8 -10.90 4.59 19.70
N VAL A 9 -9.73 4.51 20.34
CA VAL A 9 -8.89 5.69 20.65
C VAL A 9 -8.39 6.33 19.36
N ASN A 10 -7.80 5.55 18.43
CA ASN A 10 -7.36 6.06 17.16
C ASN A 10 -8.53 6.61 16.32
N VAL A 11 -9.67 5.90 16.25
CA VAL A 11 -10.87 6.38 15.56
C VAL A 11 -11.33 7.73 16.11
N GLY A 12 -11.47 7.84 17.43
CA GLY A 12 -11.90 9.07 18.10
C GLY A 12 -10.96 10.24 17.84
N LYS A 13 -9.64 10.01 17.94
CA LYS A 13 -8.64 11.04 17.73
C LYS A 13 -8.58 11.51 16.27
N ILE A 14 -8.63 10.59 15.30
CA ILE A 14 -8.64 10.94 13.88
C ILE A 14 -9.90 11.75 13.53
N ARG A 15 -11.09 11.29 13.96
CA ARG A 15 -12.34 12.03 13.72
C ARG A 15 -12.35 13.42 14.34
N GLN A 16 -11.81 13.54 15.56
CA GLN A 16 -11.65 14.85 16.20
C GLN A 16 -10.76 15.75 15.34
N ALA A 17 -9.57 15.29 14.97
CA ALA A 17 -8.60 16.08 14.20
C ALA A 17 -9.14 16.46 12.81
N VAL A 18 -9.86 15.56 12.14
CA VAL A 18 -10.55 15.87 10.87
C VAL A 18 -11.61 16.95 11.09
N GLY A 19 -12.39 16.90 12.15
CA GLY A 19 -13.35 17.93 12.54
C GLY A 19 -12.69 19.29 12.83
N ASP A 20 -11.46 19.27 13.32
CA ASP A 20 -10.65 20.47 13.61
C ASP A 20 -9.83 20.97 12.38
N GLY A 21 -10.04 20.36 11.21
CA GLY A 21 -9.47 20.80 9.94
C GLY A 21 -8.25 20.03 9.44
N LEU A 22 -7.83 18.93 10.10
CA LEU A 22 -6.77 18.06 9.58
C LEU A 22 -7.26 17.32 8.32
N ILE A 23 -6.53 17.44 7.22
CA ILE A 23 -6.72 16.61 6.03
C ILE A 23 -6.04 15.27 6.29
N PHE A 24 -6.85 14.23 6.51
CA PHE A 24 -6.35 12.89 6.85
C PHE A 24 -6.74 11.88 5.79
N THR A 25 -5.76 11.15 5.24
CA THR A 25 -5.99 10.08 4.28
C THR A 25 -5.23 8.80 4.62
N VAL A 26 -5.54 7.73 3.91
CA VAL A 26 -4.88 6.43 4.01
C VAL A 26 -4.11 6.15 2.73
N ALA A 27 -2.82 5.81 2.87
CA ALA A 27 -1.95 5.32 1.80
C ALA A 27 -1.58 3.86 2.06
N THR A 28 -2.10 2.94 1.23
CA THR A 28 -2.01 1.49 1.50
C THR A 28 -1.71 0.66 0.25
N GLY A 29 -1.06 -0.50 0.44
CA GLY A 29 -0.94 -1.53 -0.59
C GLY A 29 -2.24 -2.31 -0.86
N ARG A 30 -3.25 -2.18 0.01
CA ARG A 30 -4.57 -2.81 -0.16
C ARG A 30 -5.30 -2.23 -1.37
N MET A 31 -6.20 -3.03 -1.95
CA MET A 31 -7.12 -2.53 -2.97
C MET A 31 -8.18 -1.60 -2.36
N TYR A 32 -8.81 -0.79 -3.20
CA TYR A 32 -9.79 0.22 -2.76
C TYR A 32 -10.94 -0.40 -1.95
N ARG A 33 -11.53 -1.52 -2.41
CA ARG A 33 -12.62 -2.20 -1.69
C ARG A 33 -12.22 -2.68 -0.29
N ALA A 34 -10.96 -3.08 -0.10
CA ALA A 34 -10.44 -3.50 1.19
C ALA A 34 -10.08 -2.32 2.11
N ALA A 35 -9.78 -1.15 1.55
CA ALA A 35 -9.44 0.06 2.32
C ALA A 35 -10.68 0.90 2.68
N LEU A 36 -11.71 0.91 1.85
CA LEU A 36 -12.90 1.75 1.98
C LEU A 36 -13.63 1.62 3.33
N PRO A 37 -13.86 0.42 3.90
CA PRO A 37 -14.52 0.30 5.20
C PRO A 37 -13.77 1.01 6.33
N TYR A 38 -12.44 0.97 6.29
CA TYR A 38 -11.61 1.68 7.27
C TYR A 38 -11.69 3.20 7.11
N ALA A 39 -11.69 3.70 5.87
CA ALA A 39 -11.86 5.13 5.61
C ALA A 39 -13.22 5.63 6.12
N GLN A 40 -14.29 4.89 5.89
CA GLN A 40 -15.63 5.19 6.39
C GLN A 40 -15.67 5.15 7.93
N GLN A 41 -15.03 4.15 8.55
CA GLN A 41 -14.91 4.07 10.00
C GLN A 41 -14.18 5.27 10.59
N LEU A 42 -13.19 5.81 9.89
CA LEU A 42 -12.40 6.97 10.32
C LEU A 42 -13.09 8.32 10.03
N GLY A 43 -14.16 8.33 9.24
CA GLY A 43 -14.82 9.57 8.81
C GLY A 43 -14.00 10.35 7.77
N ILE A 44 -13.17 9.66 6.99
CA ILE A 44 -12.36 10.26 5.92
C ILE A 44 -13.30 10.61 4.75
N ASP A 45 -13.20 11.82 4.24
CA ASP A 45 -13.94 12.35 3.09
C ASP A 45 -13.03 12.71 1.89
N VAL A 46 -11.72 12.70 2.11
CA VAL A 46 -10.70 12.93 1.07
C VAL A 46 -10.35 11.64 0.32
N PRO A 47 -9.73 11.74 -0.88
CA PRO A 47 -9.38 10.56 -1.67
C PRO A 47 -8.43 9.62 -0.94
N LEU A 48 -8.59 8.32 -1.21
CA LEU A 48 -7.75 7.24 -0.69
C LEU A 48 -6.65 6.90 -1.70
N ILE A 49 -5.47 6.61 -1.19
CA ILE A 49 -4.33 6.11 -1.96
C ILE A 49 -4.24 4.60 -1.72
N THR A 50 -4.45 3.82 -2.77
CA THR A 50 -4.50 2.35 -2.71
C THR A 50 -3.56 1.71 -3.74
N HIS A 51 -3.37 0.39 -3.69
CA HIS A 51 -2.42 -0.33 -4.57
C HIS A 51 -1.02 0.32 -4.56
N ASN A 52 -0.52 0.70 -3.37
CA ASN A 52 0.77 1.41 -3.18
C ASN A 52 0.91 2.74 -3.96
N GLY A 53 -0.20 3.38 -4.30
CA GLY A 53 -0.20 4.62 -5.06
C GLY A 53 -0.60 4.48 -6.53
N ALA A 54 -0.83 3.24 -7.02
CA ALA A 54 -1.30 3.04 -8.38
C ALA A 54 -2.73 3.56 -8.59
N VAL A 55 -3.55 3.59 -7.54
CA VAL A 55 -4.95 3.99 -7.62
C VAL A 55 -5.25 5.06 -6.57
N ILE A 56 -5.78 6.21 -7.01
CA ILE A 56 -6.32 7.28 -6.16
C ILE A 56 -7.80 7.45 -6.50
N LYS A 57 -8.67 7.26 -5.51
CA LYS A 57 -10.13 7.39 -5.65
C LYS A 57 -10.73 8.18 -4.49
N THR A 58 -11.79 8.93 -4.76
CA THR A 58 -12.62 9.51 -3.69
C THR A 58 -13.30 8.40 -2.88
N VAL A 59 -13.75 8.70 -1.67
CA VAL A 59 -14.56 7.77 -0.86
C VAL A 59 -15.85 7.37 -1.58
N GLY A 60 -16.37 8.22 -2.46
CA GLY A 60 -17.52 7.93 -3.33
C GLY A 60 -17.19 7.04 -4.54
N GLY A 61 -15.92 6.67 -4.76
CA GLY A 61 -15.49 5.76 -5.82
C GLY A 61 -15.10 6.45 -7.14
N GLU A 62 -15.11 7.78 -7.21
CA GLU A 62 -14.65 8.52 -8.37
C GLU A 62 -13.15 8.34 -8.58
N ARG A 63 -12.74 8.06 -9.82
CA ARG A 63 -11.34 7.87 -10.20
C ARG A 63 -10.64 9.21 -10.39
N LEU A 64 -9.61 9.49 -9.61
CA LEU A 64 -8.77 10.68 -9.76
C LEU A 64 -7.45 10.37 -10.46
N SER A 65 -6.91 9.18 -10.22
CA SER A 65 -5.69 8.70 -10.88
C SER A 65 -5.63 7.18 -10.84
N ILE A 66 -5.28 6.58 -11.97
CA ILE A 66 -4.94 5.16 -12.05
C ILE A 66 -3.73 5.00 -12.96
N ASN A 67 -2.73 4.25 -12.48
CA ASN A 67 -1.54 3.89 -13.24
C ASN A 67 -1.55 2.37 -13.43
N TYR A 68 -1.88 1.93 -14.63
CA TYR A 68 -1.84 0.52 -15.00
C TYR A 68 -0.46 0.12 -15.51
N ILE A 69 -0.07 -1.13 -15.29
CA ILE A 69 1.08 -1.75 -15.93
C ILE A 69 0.71 -2.02 -17.39
N GLU A 70 1.64 -1.77 -18.31
CA GLU A 70 1.44 -2.08 -19.73
C GLU A 70 1.15 -3.58 -19.92
N PRO A 71 0.15 -3.96 -20.74
CA PRO A 71 -0.29 -5.35 -20.88
C PRO A 71 0.81 -6.33 -21.26
N GLU A 72 1.73 -5.92 -22.14
CA GLU A 72 2.88 -6.74 -22.53
C GLU A 72 3.81 -7.00 -21.33
N LEU A 73 4.01 -6.01 -20.46
CA LEU A 73 4.82 -6.17 -19.26
C LEU A 73 4.12 -7.09 -18.24
N VAL A 74 2.78 -6.99 -18.10
CA VAL A 74 2.03 -7.94 -17.25
C VAL A 74 2.26 -9.37 -17.72
N THR A 75 2.12 -9.63 -19.03
CA THR A 75 2.35 -10.96 -19.61
C THR A 75 3.78 -11.45 -19.34
N GLN A 76 4.79 -10.59 -19.58
CA GLN A 76 6.18 -10.94 -19.32
C GLN A 76 6.47 -11.21 -17.84
N VAL A 77 5.84 -10.48 -16.91
CA VAL A 77 5.98 -10.70 -15.47
C VAL A 77 5.39 -12.05 -15.07
N VAL A 78 4.19 -12.38 -15.58
CA VAL A 78 3.54 -13.67 -15.31
C VAL A 78 4.39 -14.82 -15.84
N ASP A 79 4.84 -14.75 -17.10
CA ASP A 79 5.70 -15.78 -17.72
C ASP A 79 7.00 -15.96 -16.93
N PHE A 80 7.64 -14.86 -16.52
CA PHE A 80 8.89 -14.91 -15.76
C PHE A 80 8.71 -15.47 -14.33
N ALA A 81 7.60 -15.15 -13.67
CA ALA A 81 7.27 -15.74 -12.38
C ALA A 81 7.01 -17.24 -12.49
N ASP A 82 6.37 -17.68 -13.59
CA ASP A 82 6.13 -19.10 -13.90
C ASP A 82 7.43 -19.86 -14.15
N GLU A 83 8.36 -19.31 -14.92
CA GLU A 83 9.69 -19.87 -15.15
C GLU A 83 10.45 -20.10 -13.83
N LEU A 84 10.22 -19.23 -12.84
CA LEU A 84 10.82 -19.31 -11.52
C LEU A 84 10.01 -20.15 -10.52
N GLY A 85 8.79 -20.60 -10.90
CA GLY A 85 7.90 -21.39 -10.05
C GLY A 85 7.23 -20.62 -8.91
N PHE A 86 7.05 -19.29 -9.05
CA PHE A 86 6.44 -18.46 -8.03
C PHE A 86 4.95 -18.22 -8.26
N TYR A 87 4.22 -18.08 -7.16
CA TYR A 87 2.80 -17.79 -7.15
C TYR A 87 2.51 -16.32 -7.42
N VAL A 88 1.51 -16.02 -8.27
CA VAL A 88 1.17 -14.68 -8.75
C VAL A 88 -0.29 -14.34 -8.56
N HIS A 89 -0.56 -13.12 -8.06
CA HIS A 89 -1.84 -12.41 -8.15
C HIS A 89 -1.75 -11.23 -9.12
N LEU A 90 -2.79 -11.02 -9.94
CA LEU A 90 -2.99 -9.80 -10.72
C LEU A 90 -4.12 -8.98 -10.10
N TYR A 91 -3.88 -7.71 -9.88
CA TYR A 91 -4.85 -6.80 -9.27
C TYR A 91 -5.36 -5.79 -10.29
N THR A 92 -6.66 -5.83 -10.55
CA THR A 92 -7.37 -4.72 -11.17
C THR A 92 -7.70 -3.66 -10.11
N GLU A 93 -8.39 -2.59 -10.47
CA GLU A 93 -8.87 -1.63 -9.46
C GLU A 93 -9.96 -2.18 -8.54
N HIS A 94 -10.64 -3.26 -8.93
CA HIS A 94 -11.82 -3.81 -8.25
C HIS A 94 -11.55 -5.12 -7.54
N ASP A 95 -10.83 -6.04 -8.19
CA ASP A 95 -10.63 -7.41 -7.75
C ASP A 95 -9.19 -7.84 -7.99
N PHE A 96 -8.84 -9.00 -7.45
CA PHE A 96 -7.61 -9.70 -7.80
C PHE A 96 -7.93 -11.08 -8.36
N CYS A 97 -7.08 -11.54 -9.28
CA CYS A 97 -7.22 -12.85 -9.86
C CYS A 97 -5.93 -13.66 -9.78
N TYR A 98 -6.07 -14.97 -9.80
CA TYR A 98 -4.99 -15.96 -9.75
C TYR A 98 -5.41 -17.22 -10.49
N ARG A 99 -4.45 -18.12 -10.78
CA ARG A 99 -4.74 -19.36 -11.51
C ARG A 99 -5.69 -20.28 -10.76
N HIS A 100 -5.20 -20.87 -9.69
CA HIS A 100 -5.91 -21.87 -8.88
C HIS A 100 -5.74 -21.53 -7.40
N SER A 101 -6.62 -22.09 -6.57
CA SER A 101 -6.48 -21.99 -5.11
C SER A 101 -5.21 -22.72 -4.67
N THR A 102 -4.40 -22.03 -3.90
CA THR A 102 -3.18 -22.51 -3.26
C THR A 102 -3.13 -22.01 -1.83
N LYS A 103 -2.12 -22.42 -1.07
CA LYS A 103 -1.92 -21.91 0.30
C LYS A 103 -1.73 -20.39 0.32
N GLU A 104 -1.08 -19.86 -0.71
CA GLU A 104 -0.83 -18.42 -0.87
C GLU A 104 -2.14 -17.66 -1.10
N SER A 105 -3.01 -18.15 -2.03
CA SER A 105 -4.31 -17.51 -2.27
C SER A 105 -5.21 -17.57 -1.06
N GLU A 106 -5.31 -18.73 -0.41
CA GLU A 106 -6.14 -18.92 0.78
C GLU A 106 -5.67 -18.02 1.92
N TRP A 107 -4.36 -17.98 2.18
CA TRP A 107 -3.77 -17.09 3.18
C TRP A 107 -4.07 -15.62 2.87
N TYR A 108 -3.91 -15.20 1.60
CA TYR A 108 -4.15 -13.83 1.21
C TYR A 108 -5.64 -13.44 1.31
N GLU A 109 -6.54 -14.29 0.85
CA GLU A 109 -7.99 -14.08 0.95
C GLU A 109 -8.43 -13.87 2.41
N ASP A 110 -7.93 -14.68 3.32
CA ASP A 110 -8.16 -14.52 4.76
C ASP A 110 -7.53 -13.22 5.29
N ALA A 111 -6.33 -12.88 4.80
CA ALA A 111 -5.63 -11.67 5.23
C ALA A 111 -6.34 -10.38 4.84
N VAL A 112 -7.01 -10.35 3.69
CA VAL A 112 -7.75 -9.17 3.20
C VAL A 112 -9.25 -9.28 3.42
N ASN A 113 -9.74 -10.42 3.92
CA ASN A 113 -11.16 -10.78 4.08
C ASN A 113 -11.95 -10.59 2.78
N MET A 114 -11.38 -11.06 1.66
CA MET A 114 -12.00 -10.98 0.32
C MET A 114 -11.65 -12.20 -0.50
N LYS A 115 -12.55 -12.63 -1.37
CA LYS A 115 -12.31 -13.69 -2.34
C LYS A 115 -11.77 -13.12 -3.63
N GLY A 116 -10.73 -13.77 -4.19
CA GLY A 116 -10.22 -13.48 -5.52
C GLY A 116 -10.95 -14.30 -6.60
N VAL A 117 -10.61 -14.04 -7.84
CA VAL A 117 -11.18 -14.71 -9.01
C VAL A 117 -10.19 -15.75 -9.52
N GLN A 118 -10.60 -17.02 -9.55
CA GLN A 118 -9.81 -18.08 -10.19
C GLN A 118 -10.02 -18.02 -11.70
N VAL A 119 -8.94 -17.86 -12.47
CA VAL A 119 -8.99 -17.72 -13.93
C VAL A 119 -8.36 -18.90 -14.68
N GLY A 120 -7.87 -19.91 -13.95
CA GLY A 120 -7.23 -21.10 -14.54
C GLY A 120 -5.89 -20.77 -15.20
N GLU A 121 -5.50 -21.58 -16.17
CA GLU A 121 -4.19 -21.49 -16.85
C GLU A 121 -4.01 -20.19 -17.65
N ASN A 122 -5.09 -19.48 -17.93
CA ASN A 122 -5.08 -18.28 -18.77
C ASN A 122 -4.73 -16.99 -18.00
N LEU A 123 -4.11 -17.08 -16.81
CA LEU A 123 -3.77 -15.89 -16.01
C LEU A 123 -3.04 -14.82 -16.81
N ARG A 124 -2.11 -15.20 -17.70
CA ARG A 124 -1.35 -14.28 -18.56
C ARG A 124 -2.20 -13.50 -19.57
N GLU A 125 -3.41 -13.99 -19.89
CA GLU A 125 -4.35 -13.34 -20.81
C GLU A 125 -5.18 -12.27 -20.09
N HIS A 126 -5.24 -12.30 -18.74
CA HIS A 126 -5.87 -11.30 -17.89
C HIS A 126 -4.94 -10.10 -17.65
N ASN A 127 -4.30 -9.60 -18.70
CA ASN A 127 -3.24 -8.58 -18.64
C ASN A 127 -3.75 -7.12 -18.73
N GLN A 128 -5.05 -6.90 -18.96
CA GLN A 128 -5.62 -5.57 -19.13
C GLN A 128 -6.05 -4.96 -17.78
N GLY A 129 -5.77 -3.66 -17.60
CA GLY A 129 -6.22 -2.92 -16.43
C GLY A 129 -5.59 -3.37 -15.12
N ILE A 130 -4.36 -3.90 -15.17
CA ILE A 130 -3.63 -4.36 -13.99
C ILE A 130 -2.88 -3.20 -13.33
N ALA A 131 -3.29 -2.87 -12.11
CA ALA A 131 -2.69 -1.80 -11.32
C ALA A 131 -1.52 -2.27 -10.44
N LYS A 132 -1.51 -3.56 -10.08
CA LYS A 132 -0.47 -4.18 -9.25
C LYS A 132 -0.39 -5.68 -9.54
N ILE A 133 0.83 -6.23 -9.49
CA ILE A 133 1.08 -7.67 -9.44
C ILE A 133 1.69 -7.99 -8.09
N LEU A 134 1.27 -9.09 -7.47
CA LEU A 134 1.83 -9.61 -6.23
C LEU A 134 2.41 -10.99 -6.48
N ILE A 135 3.69 -11.16 -6.15
CA ILE A 135 4.34 -12.46 -6.06
C ILE A 135 4.51 -12.79 -4.60
N MET A 136 4.11 -13.99 -4.19
CA MET A 136 4.17 -14.43 -2.80
C MET A 136 5.11 -15.62 -2.63
N ASP A 137 5.91 -15.54 -1.57
CA ASP A 137 6.71 -16.64 -1.05
C ASP A 137 6.48 -16.77 0.46
N LEU A 138 5.58 -17.66 0.86
CA LEU A 138 5.28 -17.92 2.27
C LEU A 138 6.44 -18.60 3.01
N SER A 139 7.46 -19.12 2.31
CA SER A 139 8.68 -19.62 2.94
C SER A 139 9.59 -18.52 3.46
N LEU A 140 9.42 -17.30 3.00
CA LEU A 140 10.22 -16.10 3.28
C LEU A 140 11.70 -16.20 2.84
N GLN A 141 12.05 -17.22 2.04
CA GLN A 141 13.45 -17.50 1.70
C GLN A 141 13.90 -16.80 0.41
N HIS A 142 12.97 -16.52 -0.51
CA HIS A 142 13.31 -16.12 -1.87
C HIS A 142 12.93 -14.68 -2.19
N VAL A 143 12.27 -13.93 -1.27
CA VAL A 143 11.75 -12.58 -1.55
C VAL A 143 12.84 -11.64 -2.08
N GLN A 144 14.04 -11.63 -1.47
CA GLN A 144 15.13 -10.80 -1.96
C GLN A 144 15.64 -11.29 -3.32
N GLU A 145 15.77 -12.59 -3.52
CA GLU A 145 16.16 -13.19 -4.80
C GLU A 145 15.16 -12.87 -5.91
N ILE A 146 13.85 -12.94 -5.60
CA ILE A 146 12.78 -12.55 -6.54
C ILE A 146 12.96 -11.07 -6.94
N MET A 147 13.11 -10.18 -5.97
CA MET A 147 13.30 -8.75 -6.21
C MET A 147 14.53 -8.49 -7.09
N ASP A 148 15.66 -9.12 -6.79
CA ASP A 148 16.91 -8.97 -7.56
C ASP A 148 16.75 -9.46 -9.00
N LYS A 149 16.11 -10.62 -9.22
CA LYS A 149 15.83 -11.17 -10.56
C LYS A 149 14.87 -10.29 -11.34
N PHE A 150 13.82 -9.77 -10.71
CA PHE A 150 12.87 -8.86 -11.35
C PHE A 150 13.53 -7.51 -11.68
N HIS A 151 14.35 -6.98 -10.78
CA HIS A 151 15.10 -5.76 -11.06
C HIS A 151 16.10 -5.95 -12.21
N GLN A 152 16.82 -7.08 -12.24
CA GLN A 152 17.72 -7.41 -13.33
C GLN A 152 17.01 -7.56 -14.68
N ARG A 153 15.81 -8.16 -14.68
CA ARG A 153 15.04 -8.44 -15.92
C ARG A 153 14.33 -7.21 -16.47
N PHE A 154 13.73 -6.41 -15.61
CA PHE A 154 12.80 -5.33 -15.99
C PHE A 154 13.35 -3.92 -15.72
N GLY A 155 14.35 -3.78 -14.84
CA GLY A 155 14.97 -2.48 -14.51
C GLY A 155 13.94 -1.42 -14.16
N ASP A 156 14.07 -0.25 -14.78
CA ASP A 156 13.19 0.90 -14.55
C ASP A 156 11.83 0.80 -15.28
N SER A 157 11.60 -0.26 -16.06
CA SER A 157 10.31 -0.47 -16.74
C SER A 157 9.20 -0.84 -15.78
N LEU A 158 9.53 -1.28 -14.56
CA LEU A 158 8.59 -1.64 -13.49
C LEU A 158 9.10 -1.15 -12.15
N GLN A 159 8.18 -0.75 -11.28
CA GLN A 159 8.47 -0.50 -9.88
C GLN A 159 8.32 -1.81 -9.10
N CYS A 160 9.41 -2.30 -8.51
CA CYS A 160 9.42 -3.48 -7.66
C CYS A 160 9.71 -3.08 -6.21
N GLN A 161 8.92 -3.56 -5.25
CA GLN A 161 9.10 -3.26 -3.83
C GLN A 161 8.62 -4.40 -2.94
N ASN A 162 9.06 -4.37 -1.69
CA ASN A 162 8.63 -5.28 -0.62
C ASN A 162 7.78 -4.51 0.40
N SER A 163 6.61 -5.03 0.72
CA SER A 163 5.70 -4.46 1.74
C SER A 163 5.51 -5.38 2.95
N ASP A 164 5.84 -6.65 2.81
CA ASP A 164 5.72 -7.69 3.82
C ASP A 164 6.84 -8.72 3.57
N PRO A 165 7.36 -9.41 4.58
CA PRO A 165 8.42 -10.40 4.39
C PRO A 165 8.14 -11.48 3.33
N SER A 166 6.87 -11.74 3.02
CA SER A 166 6.42 -12.75 2.03
C SER A 166 6.02 -12.16 0.67
N HIS A 167 6.05 -10.83 0.49
CA HIS A 167 5.46 -10.15 -0.66
C HIS A 167 6.49 -9.43 -1.52
N VAL A 168 6.45 -9.67 -2.82
CA VAL A 168 7.07 -8.81 -3.84
C VAL A 168 5.96 -8.18 -4.66
N GLU A 169 5.85 -6.87 -4.59
CA GLU A 169 4.81 -6.07 -5.27
C GLU A 169 5.41 -5.34 -6.46
N ILE A 170 4.76 -5.49 -7.60
CA ILE A 170 5.18 -4.94 -8.89
C ILE A 170 4.09 -4.00 -9.39
N MET A 171 4.47 -2.79 -9.76
CA MET A 171 3.61 -1.73 -10.29
C MET A 171 4.23 -1.08 -11.52
N ALA A 172 3.46 -0.20 -12.17
CA ALA A 172 3.97 0.66 -13.23
C ALA A 172 5.14 1.54 -12.73
N PRO A 173 6.05 1.97 -13.61
CA PRO A 173 7.19 2.80 -13.23
C PRO A 173 6.73 4.10 -12.55
N GLY A 174 7.45 4.51 -11.51
CA GLY A 174 7.15 5.71 -10.74
C GLY A 174 5.96 5.60 -9.79
N VAL A 175 5.27 4.46 -9.71
CA VAL A 175 4.20 4.23 -8.72
C VAL A 175 4.81 4.04 -7.35
N SER A 176 4.43 4.90 -6.40
CA SER A 176 4.80 4.79 -4.99
C SER A 176 3.79 5.52 -4.11
N LYS A 177 3.72 5.18 -2.82
CA LYS A 177 2.93 5.95 -1.85
C LYS A 177 3.35 7.42 -1.81
N ALA A 178 4.65 7.70 -1.94
CA ALA A 178 5.19 9.06 -1.96
C ALA A 178 4.65 9.89 -3.13
N ASN A 179 4.75 9.40 -4.35
CA ASN A 179 4.28 10.11 -5.53
C ASN A 179 2.75 10.31 -5.51
N ALA A 180 2.02 9.34 -4.98
CA ALA A 180 0.57 9.46 -4.81
C ALA A 180 0.19 10.49 -3.73
N VAL A 181 0.95 10.55 -2.61
CA VAL A 181 0.78 11.57 -1.57
C VAL A 181 1.06 12.96 -2.14
N LEU A 182 2.15 13.15 -2.91
CA LEU A 182 2.44 14.43 -3.58
C LEU A 182 1.30 14.86 -4.49
N LYS A 183 0.82 13.94 -5.34
CA LYS A 183 -0.29 14.23 -6.25
C LYS A 183 -1.56 14.66 -5.49
N LEU A 184 -1.84 14.00 -4.38
CA LEU A 184 -2.97 14.38 -3.53
C LEU A 184 -2.73 15.73 -2.84
N ALA A 185 -1.53 15.98 -2.33
CA ALA A 185 -1.16 17.23 -1.68
C ALA A 185 -1.29 18.44 -2.64
N GLU A 186 -0.89 18.28 -3.91
CA GLU A 186 -1.07 19.30 -4.96
C GLU A 186 -2.55 19.67 -5.14
N MET A 187 -3.47 18.69 -5.10
CA MET A 187 -4.92 18.93 -5.22
C MET A 187 -5.47 19.79 -4.09
N TYR A 188 -4.85 19.73 -2.91
CA TYR A 188 -5.22 20.50 -1.72
C TYR A 188 -4.33 21.72 -1.46
N ASN A 189 -3.38 22.04 -2.38
CA ASN A 189 -2.38 23.10 -2.23
C ASN A 189 -1.53 22.96 -0.94
N ILE A 190 -1.22 21.72 -0.55
CA ILE A 190 -0.39 21.38 0.62
C ILE A 190 1.05 21.17 0.15
N LYS A 191 2.00 21.79 0.84
CA LYS A 191 3.43 21.61 0.56
C LYS A 191 3.98 20.37 1.26
N PRO A 192 5.06 19.77 0.77
CA PRO A 192 5.69 18.60 1.41
C PRO A 192 6.05 18.84 2.88
N GLU A 193 6.46 20.06 3.23
CA GLU A 193 6.82 20.45 4.61
C GLU A 193 5.63 20.42 5.58
N GLU A 194 4.40 20.53 5.04
CA GLU A 194 3.15 20.52 5.80
C GLU A 194 2.55 19.11 5.93
N ILE A 195 3.21 18.10 5.33
CA ILE A 195 2.77 16.70 5.38
C ILE A 195 3.38 16.01 6.59
N ALA A 196 2.53 15.34 7.38
CA ALA A 196 2.95 14.31 8.32
C ALA A 196 2.61 12.92 7.73
N ALA A 197 3.58 12.02 7.67
CA ALA A 197 3.40 10.67 7.18
C ALA A 197 3.75 9.66 8.29
N ILE A 198 2.89 8.65 8.47
CA ILE A 198 3.10 7.58 9.45
C ILE A 198 3.18 6.25 8.70
N GLY A 199 4.21 5.45 8.99
CA GLY A 199 4.42 4.16 8.35
C GLY A 199 5.18 3.17 9.21
N ASP A 200 5.36 1.94 8.70
CA ASP A 200 6.01 0.84 9.42
C ASP A 200 6.87 -0.06 8.53
N SER A 201 6.73 0.01 7.22
CA SER A 201 7.30 -0.94 6.26
C SER A 201 8.18 -0.29 5.19
N GLY A 202 8.86 -1.13 4.39
CA GLY A 202 9.76 -0.67 3.32
C GLY A 202 9.08 0.19 2.26
N ASN A 203 7.82 -0.11 1.90
CA ASN A 203 7.03 0.65 0.95
C ASN A 203 6.59 2.04 1.47
N ASP A 204 6.75 2.32 2.78
CA ASP A 204 6.50 3.63 3.38
C ASP A 204 7.72 4.55 3.33
N VAL A 205 8.92 3.98 3.17
CA VAL A 205 10.19 4.74 3.22
C VAL A 205 10.20 5.97 2.32
N PRO A 206 9.78 5.90 1.05
CA PRO A 206 9.74 7.09 0.20
C PRO A 206 8.81 8.18 0.74
N MET A 207 7.65 7.78 1.29
CA MET A 207 6.65 8.70 1.87
C MET A 207 7.17 9.33 3.17
N LEU A 208 7.82 8.55 4.04
CA LEU A 208 8.42 9.02 5.30
C LEU A 208 9.54 10.04 5.05
N LYS A 209 10.34 9.85 3.99
CA LYS A 209 11.41 10.78 3.61
C LYS A 209 10.89 12.06 2.96
N LEU A 210 9.80 11.95 2.20
CA LEU A 210 9.17 13.06 1.50
C LEU A 210 8.54 14.06 2.48
N ALA A 211 7.84 13.55 3.49
CA ALA A 211 7.06 14.36 4.42
C ALA A 211 7.95 15.26 5.29
N GLY A 212 7.48 16.48 5.56
CA GLY A 212 8.08 17.38 6.54
C GLY A 212 8.23 16.69 7.89
N THR A 213 7.24 15.86 8.26
CA THR A 213 7.22 15.08 9.50
C THR A 213 7.01 13.60 9.19
N GLY A 214 8.11 12.87 8.98
CA GLY A 214 8.11 11.41 8.81
C GLY A 214 8.12 10.70 10.16
N ILE A 215 7.14 9.83 10.43
CA ILE A 215 6.89 9.18 11.72
C ILE A 215 6.81 7.67 11.52
N VAL A 216 7.42 6.89 12.41
CA VAL A 216 7.21 5.43 12.46
C VAL A 216 6.57 5.02 13.78
N VAL A 217 5.81 3.93 13.73
CA VAL A 217 5.35 3.24 14.94
C VAL A 217 6.48 2.41 15.56
N ALA A 218 6.44 2.18 16.88
CA ALA A 218 7.52 1.50 17.60
C ALA A 218 7.81 0.07 17.10
N ASN A 219 6.81 -0.61 16.52
CA ASN A 219 6.96 -1.94 15.93
C ASN A 219 7.31 -1.92 14.42
N ALA A 220 7.69 -0.76 13.86
CA ALA A 220 8.14 -0.65 12.47
C ALA A 220 9.41 -1.48 12.20
N ASN A 221 9.59 -1.91 10.95
CA ASN A 221 10.81 -2.60 10.56
C ASN A 221 12.05 -1.67 10.57
N ALA A 222 13.24 -2.26 10.52
CA ALA A 222 14.49 -1.50 10.63
C ALA A 222 14.67 -0.46 9.51
N VAL A 223 14.21 -0.78 8.29
CA VAL A 223 14.36 0.10 7.12
C VAL A 223 13.47 1.33 7.23
N ALA A 224 12.20 1.16 7.63
CA ALA A 224 11.29 2.26 7.87
C ALA A 224 11.77 3.13 9.05
N ARG A 225 12.25 2.49 10.13
CA ARG A 225 12.79 3.19 11.32
C ARG A 225 13.97 4.10 10.98
N ALA A 226 14.88 3.62 10.12
CA ALA A 226 16.02 4.41 9.66
C ALA A 226 15.64 5.61 8.77
N ALA A 227 14.45 5.59 8.16
CA ALA A 227 13.97 6.63 7.25
C ALA A 227 13.15 7.73 7.93
N ALA A 228 12.61 7.47 9.12
CA ALA A 228 11.75 8.41 9.82
C ALA A 228 12.53 9.37 10.72
N LYS A 229 11.94 10.55 10.93
CA LYS A 229 12.47 11.56 11.86
C LYS A 229 12.00 11.32 13.30
N TYR A 230 10.82 10.73 13.46
CA TYR A 230 10.18 10.56 14.76
C TYR A 230 9.61 9.14 14.91
N GLN A 231 9.50 8.73 16.17
CA GLN A 231 8.85 7.48 16.54
C GLN A 231 7.75 7.77 17.57
N VAL A 232 6.64 7.03 17.43
CA VAL A 232 5.51 7.01 18.36
C VAL A 232 5.27 5.59 18.85
N ALA A 233 4.30 5.41 19.76
CA ALA A 233 3.91 4.11 20.31
C ALA A 233 3.58 3.09 19.20
N ALA A 234 3.58 1.80 19.55
CA ALA A 234 3.27 0.72 18.61
C ALA A 234 1.82 0.80 18.09
N ASN A 235 1.57 0.07 17.00
CA ASN A 235 0.24 -0.03 16.39
C ASN A 235 -0.85 -0.55 17.37
N ASP A 236 -0.47 -1.38 18.36
CA ASP A 236 -1.37 -1.88 19.41
C ASP A 236 -1.53 -0.90 20.59
N GLU A 237 -0.71 0.15 20.64
CA GLU A 237 -0.63 1.14 21.72
C GLU A 237 -1.10 2.55 21.29
N ASN A 238 -1.90 2.63 20.23
CA ASN A 238 -2.50 3.86 19.70
C ASN A 238 -1.49 4.91 19.19
N GLY A 239 -0.37 4.49 18.58
CA GLY A 239 0.67 5.38 18.08
C GLY A 239 0.17 6.47 17.11
N VAL A 240 -0.90 6.22 16.33
CA VAL A 240 -1.49 7.24 15.45
C VAL A 240 -2.16 8.35 16.26
N ALA A 241 -2.86 8.03 17.33
CA ALA A 241 -3.45 9.04 18.21
C ALA A 241 -2.36 9.89 18.88
N GLU A 242 -1.27 9.27 19.36
CA GLU A 242 -0.10 9.98 19.89
C GLU A 242 0.51 10.91 18.85
N ALA A 243 0.66 10.44 17.59
CA ALA A 243 1.20 11.28 16.51
C ALA A 243 0.34 12.52 16.27
N ILE A 244 -0.99 12.38 16.25
CA ILE A 244 -1.91 13.51 16.08
C ILE A 244 -1.79 14.50 17.24
N ASP A 245 -1.77 14.01 18.48
CA ASP A 245 -1.61 14.87 19.65
C ASP A 245 -0.30 15.65 19.58
N ARG A 246 0.80 14.97 19.27
CA ARG A 246 2.13 15.54 19.27
C ARG A 246 2.40 16.52 18.13
N PHE A 247 1.93 16.23 16.92
CA PHE A 247 2.33 16.95 15.70
C PHE A 247 1.22 17.80 15.08
N PHE A 248 -0.03 17.64 15.52
CA PHE A 248 -1.12 18.49 15.08
C PHE A 248 -1.62 19.41 16.20
N TYR A 249 -1.84 18.89 17.42
CA TYR A 249 -2.34 19.71 18.51
C TYR A 249 -1.25 20.43 19.33
N HIS A 250 -0.07 19.83 19.42
CA HIS A 250 1.06 20.37 20.18
C HIS A 250 2.29 20.52 19.28
N ALA A 251 2.06 21.03 18.05
CA ALA A 251 3.16 21.31 17.12
C ALA A 251 4.18 22.22 17.81
N LEU A 252 5.40 21.71 17.96
CA LEU A 252 6.54 22.34 18.64
C LEU A 252 7.08 23.52 17.82
#